data_59d2e5e43ac2192ff92e6ba24505a290
#
_entry.id   59d2e5e43ac2192ff92e6ba24505a290
#
_cell.length_a   1.000
_cell.length_b   1.000
_cell.length_c   1.000
_cell.angle_alpha   90.00
_cell.angle_beta   90.00
_cell.angle_gamma   90.00
#
_symmetry.space_group_name_H-M   'P 1'
#
loop_
_entity.id
_entity.type
_entity.pdbx_description
1 polymer ?
#
loop_
_entity_poly.entity_id
_entity_poly.type
_entity_poly.pdbx_seq_one_letter_code
_entity_poly.pdbx_strand_id
1 'polypeptide(L)'
;MGELELTPRLRQAAQWVPQGVRLADIGTDHGHLPIWLMLQGRIPGAIAADLRPGPLSRARENARRYGVTGIDFRLCDGLSAIRA
;
A
#
# COMPACT_ATOMS: atom_id res chain seq x y z
N MET A 1 -15.58 0.22 -14.11
CA MET A 1 -14.21 0.02 -13.68
C MET A 1 -14.10 -1.23 -12.84
N GLY A 2 -13.15 -2.09 -13.16
CA GLY A 2 -12.97 -3.33 -12.44
C GLY A 2 -12.43 -3.13 -11.04
N GLU A 3 -12.65 -4.12 -10.20
CA GLU A 3 -12.06 -4.13 -8.89
C GLU A 3 -10.57 -4.42 -8.98
N LEU A 4 -9.82 -3.89 -8.03
CA LEU A 4 -8.41 -4.22 -7.92
C LEU A 4 -8.28 -5.67 -7.47
N GLU A 5 -7.56 -6.47 -8.26
CA GLU A 5 -7.30 -7.86 -7.92
C GLU A 5 -5.84 -8.04 -7.54
N LEU A 6 -5.63 -8.74 -6.46
CA LEU A 6 -4.27 -9.07 -6.02
C LEU A 6 -3.79 -10.33 -6.71
N THR A 7 -2.48 -10.38 -7.01
CA THR A 7 -1.86 -11.63 -7.40
C THR A 7 -2.01 -12.64 -6.27
N PRO A 8 -1.92 -13.97 -6.55
CA PRO A 8 -2.01 -14.96 -5.48
C PRO A 8 -1.02 -14.72 -4.35
N ARG A 9 0.19 -14.26 -4.68
CA ARG A 9 1.22 -13.96 -3.69
C ARG A 9 0.79 -12.82 -2.76
N LEU A 10 0.28 -11.75 -3.33
CA LEU A 10 -0.16 -10.60 -2.53
C LEU A 10 -1.43 -10.93 -1.74
N ARG A 11 -2.32 -11.75 -2.31
CA ARG A 11 -3.51 -12.18 -1.61
C ARG A 11 -3.14 -12.98 -0.36
N GLN A 12 -2.14 -13.84 -0.47
CA GLN A 12 -1.66 -14.59 0.68
C GLN A 12 -1.06 -13.65 1.73
N ALA A 13 -0.26 -12.67 1.30
CA ALA A 13 0.29 -11.68 2.22
C ALA A 13 -0.81 -10.91 2.93
N ALA A 14 -1.88 -10.57 2.22
CA ALA A 14 -2.99 -9.82 2.80
C ALA A 14 -3.66 -10.58 3.95
N GLN A 15 -3.68 -11.91 3.88
CA GLN A 15 -4.28 -12.73 4.92
C GLN A 15 -3.54 -12.64 6.24
N TRP A 16 -2.25 -12.29 6.20
CA TRP A 16 -1.43 -12.17 7.39
C TRP A 16 -1.54 -10.82 8.08
N VAL A 17 -2.20 -9.85 7.45
CA VAL A 17 -2.36 -8.52 8.02
C VAL A 17 -3.57 -8.51 8.93
N PRO A 18 -3.39 -8.29 10.24
CA PRO A 18 -4.52 -8.23 11.15
C PRO A 18 -5.45 -7.06 10.81
N GLN A 19 -6.74 -7.25 11.07
CA GLN A 19 -7.70 -6.19 10.86
C GLN A 19 -7.49 -5.06 11.87
N GLY A 20 -7.61 -3.83 11.41
CA GLY A 20 -7.56 -2.66 12.29
C GLY A 20 -6.17 -2.12 12.56
N VAL A 21 -5.12 -2.78 12.07
CA VAL A 21 -3.75 -2.28 12.26
C VAL A 21 -3.36 -1.33 11.14
N ARG A 22 -2.37 -0.49 11.40
CA ARG A 22 -1.77 0.34 10.35
C ARG A 22 -0.66 -0.46 9.68
N LEU A 23 -0.67 -0.47 8.36
CA LEU A 23 0.28 -1.23 7.57
C LEU A 23 1.45 -0.35 7.14
N ALA A 24 2.66 -0.90 7.22
CA ALA A 24 3.84 -0.29 6.61
C ALA A 24 4.31 -1.23 5.51
N ASP A 25 4.23 -0.80 4.26
CA ASP A 25 4.59 -1.60 3.09
C ASP A 25 5.87 -1.04 2.47
N ILE A 26 6.99 -1.69 2.77
CA ILE A 26 8.30 -1.31 2.26
C ILE A 26 8.51 -2.01 0.92
N GLY A 27 8.93 -1.26 -0.10
CA GLY A 27 8.98 -1.80 -1.44
C GLY A 27 7.59 -2.01 -2.00
N THR A 28 6.75 -1.02 -1.83
CA THR A 28 5.32 -1.12 -2.12
C THR A 28 5.02 -1.39 -3.58
N ASP A 29 5.95 -1.08 -4.47
CA ASP A 29 5.82 -1.23 -5.90
C ASP A 29 4.64 -0.39 -6.40
N HIS A 30 3.58 -1.00 -6.89
CA HIS A 30 2.43 -0.24 -7.39
C HIS A 30 1.39 0.05 -6.32
N GLY A 31 1.67 -0.26 -5.07
CA GLY A 31 0.77 0.01 -3.95
C GLY A 31 -0.44 -0.89 -3.88
N HIS A 32 -0.42 -2.03 -4.57
CA HIS A 32 -1.60 -2.89 -4.67
C HIS A 32 -2.05 -3.44 -3.33
N LEU A 33 -1.12 -3.85 -2.47
CA LEU A 33 -1.49 -4.45 -1.19
C LEU A 33 -2.15 -3.45 -0.25
N PRO A 34 -1.54 -2.28 0.04
CA PRO A 34 -2.21 -1.34 0.93
C PRO A 34 -3.50 -0.79 0.35
N ILE A 35 -3.55 -0.55 -0.96
CA ILE A 35 -4.78 -0.06 -1.59
C ILE A 35 -5.90 -1.08 -1.44
N TRP A 36 -5.61 -2.35 -1.72
CA TRP A 36 -6.61 -3.41 -1.61
C TRP A 36 -7.14 -3.52 -0.18
N LEU A 37 -6.24 -3.50 0.82
CA LEU A 37 -6.64 -3.60 2.21
C LEU A 37 -7.48 -2.41 2.66
N MET A 38 -7.16 -1.22 2.16
CA MET A 38 -7.97 -0.03 2.43
C MET A 38 -9.36 -0.14 1.80
N LEU A 39 -9.43 -0.66 0.57
CA LEU A 39 -10.71 -0.86 -0.13
C LEU A 39 -11.58 -1.87 0.60
N GLN A 40 -10.98 -2.87 1.21
CA GLN A 40 -11.73 -3.86 1.99
C GLN A 40 -12.08 -3.38 3.39
N GLY A 41 -11.65 -2.19 3.76
CA GLY A 41 -11.91 -1.67 5.10
C GLY A 41 -11.18 -2.41 6.19
N ARG A 42 -10.09 -3.10 5.86
CA ARG A 42 -9.36 -3.93 6.84
C ARG A 42 -8.34 -3.15 7.64
N ILE A 43 -7.83 -2.06 7.09
CA ILE A 43 -6.85 -1.22 7.78
C ILE A 43 -7.29 0.24 7.72
N PRO A 44 -7.03 1.04 8.77
CA PRO A 44 -7.42 2.44 8.80
C PRO A 44 -6.47 3.35 8.03
N GLY A 45 -5.24 2.89 7.78
CA GLY A 45 -4.25 3.68 7.09
C GLY A 45 -3.01 2.87 6.82
N ALA A 46 -2.12 3.41 6.00
CA ALA A 46 -0.90 2.71 5.62
C ALA A 46 0.21 3.69 5.28
N ILE A 47 1.43 3.21 5.41
CA ILE A 47 2.62 3.87 4.86
C ILE A 47 3.09 3.00 3.70
N ALA A 48 3.21 3.59 2.52
CA ALA A 48 3.73 2.92 1.34
C ALA A 48 5.06 3.57 0.97
N ALA A 49 6.12 2.81 1.04
CA ALA A 49 7.47 3.33 0.85
C ALA A 49 8.21 2.57 -0.23
N ASP A 50 9.06 3.26 -0.96
CA ASP A 50 9.90 2.64 -1.96
C ASP A 50 11.18 3.47 -2.13
N LEU A 51 12.25 2.81 -2.55
CA LEU A 51 13.49 3.46 -2.88
C LEU A 51 13.41 4.22 -4.20
N ARG A 52 12.52 3.81 -5.08
CA ARG A 52 12.46 4.31 -6.43
C ARG A 52 11.25 5.20 -6.62
N PRO A 53 11.44 6.37 -7.26
CA PRO A 53 10.31 7.29 -7.46
C PRO A 53 9.27 6.78 -8.45
N GLY A 54 9.68 5.99 -9.45
CA GLY A 54 8.74 5.47 -10.45
C GLY A 54 7.64 4.60 -9.86
N PRO A 55 7.98 3.53 -9.16
CA PRO A 55 6.95 2.70 -8.49
C PRO A 55 6.11 3.47 -7.49
N LEU A 56 6.71 4.39 -6.76
CA LEU A 56 5.98 5.18 -5.77
C LEU A 56 4.96 6.10 -6.44
N SER A 57 5.34 6.70 -7.58
CA SER A 57 4.43 7.53 -8.35
C SER A 57 3.24 6.73 -8.85
N ARG A 58 3.48 5.51 -9.30
CA ARG A 58 2.41 4.62 -9.76
C ARG A 58 1.49 4.22 -8.62
N ALA A 59 2.05 4.00 -7.44
CA ALA A 59 1.25 3.70 -6.26
C ALA A 59 0.31 4.85 -5.92
N ARG A 60 0.80 6.09 -6.00
CA ARG A 60 -0.04 7.27 -5.78
C ARG A 60 -1.16 7.37 -6.82
N GLU A 61 -0.84 7.12 -8.08
CA GLU A 61 -1.83 7.14 -9.15
C GLU A 61 -2.88 6.06 -8.94
N ASN A 62 -2.47 4.87 -8.55
CA ASN A 62 -3.39 3.78 -8.29
C ASN A 62 -4.33 4.10 -7.12
N ALA A 63 -3.79 4.68 -6.05
CA ALA A 63 -4.63 5.09 -4.93
C ALA A 63 -5.69 6.10 -5.37
N ARG A 64 -5.28 7.06 -6.19
CA ARG A 64 -6.20 8.07 -6.72
C ARG A 64 -7.26 7.43 -7.61
N ARG A 65 -6.85 6.49 -8.45
CA ARG A 65 -7.77 5.79 -9.36
C ARG A 65 -8.85 5.05 -8.61
N TYR A 66 -8.49 4.42 -7.50
CA TYR A 66 -9.44 3.65 -6.70
C TYR A 66 -10.10 4.46 -5.59
N GLY A 67 -9.83 5.76 -5.53
CA GLY A 67 -10.45 6.64 -4.54
C GLY A 67 -9.99 6.40 -3.11
N VAL A 68 -8.78 5.86 -2.94
CA VAL A 68 -8.25 5.56 -1.62
C VAL A 68 -7.45 6.73 -1.10
N THR A 69 -7.79 7.19 0.10
CA THR A 69 -7.04 8.19 0.86
C THR A 69 -6.53 7.53 2.15
N GLY A 70 -5.62 8.19 2.83
CA GLY A 70 -5.10 7.64 4.09
C GLY A 70 -3.84 6.82 3.94
N ILE A 71 -3.22 6.82 2.77
CA ILE A 71 -1.92 6.20 2.55
C ILE A 71 -0.87 7.30 2.49
N ASP A 72 0.16 7.17 3.33
CA ASP A 72 1.31 8.07 3.35
C ASP A 72 2.38 7.48 2.44
N PHE A 73 2.67 8.15 1.34
CA PHE A 73 3.67 7.68 0.36
C PHE A 73 5.02 8.29 0.67
N ARG A 74 6.03 7.46 0.85
CA ARG A 74 7.38 7.94 1.22
C ARG A 74 8.44 7.37 0.29
N LEU A 75 9.24 8.26 -0.30
CA LEU A 75 10.43 7.87 -1.05
C LEU A 75 11.57 7.77 -0.05
N CYS A 76 12.09 6.56 0.15
CA CYS A 76 13.04 6.34 1.24
C CYS A 76 13.77 5.02 1.09
N ASP A 77 14.81 4.85 1.88
CA ASP A 77 15.54 3.61 1.94
C ASP A 77 15.08 2.77 3.14
N GLY A 78 13.97 2.08 2.93
CA GLY A 78 13.50 1.10 3.90
C GLY A 78 13.06 1.71 5.23
N LEU A 79 13.55 1.13 6.33
CA LEU A 79 13.06 1.47 7.66
C LEU A 79 13.28 2.91 8.09
N SER A 80 14.22 3.63 7.46
CA SER A 80 14.48 5.01 7.85
C SER A 80 13.27 5.92 7.62
N ALA A 81 12.39 5.57 6.70
CA ALA A 81 11.18 6.36 6.44
C ALA A 81 10.13 6.20 7.52
N ILE A 82 10.20 5.16 8.29
CA ILE A 82 9.16 4.80 9.25
C ILE A 82 9.52 5.26 10.65
N ARG A 83 10.76 5.59 10.85
CA ARG A 83 11.26 6.04 12.14
C ARG A 83 10.98 7.49 12.35
N ALA A 84 9.96 7.99 12.14
CA ALA A 84 9.69 9.41 12.32
C ALA A 84 9.57 9.76 13.79
#